data_5a0864be432a046bc4e7ccc7a276cd35
#
_entry.id   5a0864be432a046bc4e7ccc7a276cd35
#
_cell.length_a   1.000
_cell.length_b   1.000
_cell.length_c   1.000
_cell.angle_alpha   90.00
_cell.angle_beta   90.00
_cell.angle_gamma   90.00
#
_symmetry.space_group_name_H-M   'P 1'
#
loop_
_entity.id
_entity.type
_entity.pdbx_description
1 polymer ?
#
loop_
_entity_poly.entity_id
_entity_poly.type
_entity_poly.pdbx_seq_one_letter_code
_entity_poly.pdbx_strand_id
1 'polypeptide(L)'
;MDDDVVLSAPLFAGIEPEAAQALLGSMRLVRLSRGQTAFHEGDPGDRLYVIGSGKVKLGRRSNDGRENLLAVLGPGEMFGELSLFDPGPRTATASAVSETHLYELGHDELISWLEQYPPVAKHLLEALARRLRRTNEALADLVFSDVPGRVAKALLDLARRF
;
A
#
# COMPACT_ATOMS: atom_id res chain seq x y z
N MET A 1 -7.79 -15.70 13.11
CA MET A 1 -8.10 -14.35 13.56
C MET A 1 -7.27 -13.33 12.78
N ASP A 2 -7.79 -12.14 12.66
CA ASP A 2 -7.20 -11.11 11.81
C ASP A 2 -5.80 -10.66 12.28
N ASP A 3 -5.51 -10.78 13.57
CA ASP A 3 -4.24 -10.31 14.15
C ASP A 3 -3.01 -10.94 13.50
N ASP A 4 -3.02 -12.25 13.28
CA ASP A 4 -1.90 -12.94 12.64
C ASP A 4 -1.74 -12.49 11.19
N VAL A 5 -2.84 -12.26 10.52
CA VAL A 5 -2.84 -11.77 9.14
C VAL A 5 -2.28 -10.35 9.08
N VAL A 6 -2.71 -9.47 9.99
CA VAL A 6 -2.23 -8.09 10.08
C VAL A 6 -0.73 -8.05 10.38
N LEU A 7 -0.27 -8.89 11.30
CA LEU A 7 1.16 -8.98 11.64
C LEU A 7 2.03 -9.52 10.51
N SER A 8 1.43 -10.15 9.50
CA SER A 8 2.16 -10.59 8.31
C SER A 8 2.40 -9.48 7.28
N ALA A 9 1.81 -8.30 7.47
CA ALA A 9 1.95 -7.19 6.55
C ALA A 9 3.41 -6.70 6.47
N PRO A 10 3.81 -6.10 5.33
CA PRO A 10 5.17 -5.60 5.17
C PRO A 10 5.64 -4.61 6.24
N LEU A 11 4.71 -3.85 6.82
CA LEU A 11 4.99 -2.92 7.92
C LEU A 11 5.66 -3.60 9.12
N PHE A 12 5.31 -4.86 9.38
CA PHE A 12 5.80 -5.62 10.53
C PHE A 12 7.00 -6.52 10.20
N ALA A 13 7.47 -6.51 8.97
CA ALA A 13 8.55 -7.39 8.53
C ALA A 13 9.85 -7.07 9.27
N GLY A 14 10.46 -8.10 9.88
CA GLY A 14 11.73 -7.95 10.60
C GLY A 14 11.63 -7.24 11.95
N ILE A 15 10.43 -7.01 12.45
CA ILE A 15 10.21 -6.31 13.72
C ILE A 15 10.06 -7.33 14.85
N GLU A 16 10.63 -7.01 16.02
CA GLU A 16 10.49 -7.86 17.20
C GLU A 16 9.03 -7.99 17.63
N PRO A 17 8.61 -9.18 18.11
CA PRO A 17 7.21 -9.43 18.50
C PRO A 17 6.63 -8.41 19.46
N GLU A 18 7.40 -7.95 20.41
CA GLU A 18 6.95 -6.95 21.39
C GLU A 18 6.59 -5.62 20.71
N ALA A 19 7.47 -5.14 19.83
CA ALA A 19 7.23 -3.91 19.09
C ALA A 19 6.04 -4.05 18.12
N ALA A 20 5.91 -5.20 17.46
CA ALA A 20 4.80 -5.49 16.57
C ALA A 20 3.45 -5.49 17.30
N GLN A 21 3.41 -6.13 18.48
CA GLN A 21 2.18 -6.16 19.29
C GLN A 21 1.82 -4.77 19.81
N ALA A 22 2.81 -3.95 20.19
CA ALA A 22 2.56 -2.58 20.62
C ALA A 22 1.93 -1.74 19.50
N LEU A 23 2.41 -1.89 18.28
CA LEU A 23 1.84 -1.17 17.13
C LEU A 23 0.43 -1.67 16.82
N LEU A 24 0.23 -2.98 16.79
CA LEU A 24 -1.10 -3.56 16.57
C LEU A 24 -2.12 -3.03 17.57
N GLY A 25 -1.72 -2.91 18.84
CA GLY A 25 -2.57 -2.35 19.88
C GLY A 25 -2.93 -0.87 19.67
N SER A 26 -2.13 -0.14 18.90
CA SER A 26 -2.38 1.27 18.54
C SER A 26 -3.29 1.42 17.32
N MET A 27 -3.50 0.33 16.57
CA MET A 27 -4.30 0.37 15.34
C MET A 27 -5.79 0.28 15.68
N ARG A 28 -6.61 0.91 14.85
CA ARG A 28 -8.06 0.93 15.01
C ARG A 28 -8.72 0.04 13.97
N LEU A 29 -9.63 -0.82 14.40
CA LEU A 29 -10.43 -1.65 13.51
C LEU A 29 -11.51 -0.79 12.83
N VAL A 30 -11.53 -0.82 11.51
CA VAL A 30 -12.57 -0.20 10.68
C VAL A 30 -13.27 -1.29 9.89
N ARG A 31 -14.58 -1.36 9.97
CA ARG A 31 -15.39 -2.34 9.25
C ARG A 31 -16.10 -1.67 8.08
N LEU A 32 -15.93 -2.23 6.90
CA LEU A 32 -16.60 -1.75 5.69
C LEU A 32 -17.51 -2.83 5.12
N SER A 33 -18.71 -2.43 4.75
CA SER A 33 -19.60 -3.27 3.95
C SER A 33 -19.21 -3.17 2.49
N ARG A 34 -19.61 -4.16 1.69
CA ARG A 34 -19.39 -4.16 0.24
C ARG A 34 -19.84 -2.83 -0.37
N GLY A 35 -18.97 -2.21 -1.14
CA GLY A 35 -19.24 -0.96 -1.83
C GLY A 35 -18.92 0.31 -1.04
N GLN A 36 -18.65 0.19 0.27
CA GLN A 36 -18.24 1.34 1.06
C GLN A 36 -16.79 1.73 0.76
N THR A 37 -16.49 3.02 0.86
CA THR A 37 -15.14 3.55 0.63
C THR A 37 -14.42 3.82 1.94
N ALA A 38 -13.12 3.52 1.97
CA ALA A 38 -12.25 3.95 3.05
C ALA A 38 -11.88 5.43 2.88
N PHE A 39 -11.58 5.83 1.65
CA PHE A 39 -11.32 7.23 1.28
C PHE A 39 -11.48 7.41 -0.22
N HIS A 40 -11.65 8.66 -0.64
CA HIS A 40 -11.76 9.03 -2.05
C HIS A 40 -10.48 9.69 -2.54
N GLU A 41 -10.20 9.54 -3.82
CA GLU A 41 -9.12 10.28 -4.48
C GLU A 41 -9.25 11.78 -4.21
N GLY A 42 -8.17 12.42 -3.81
CA GLY A 42 -8.15 13.84 -3.48
C GLY A 42 -8.47 14.17 -2.04
N ASP A 43 -9.03 13.23 -1.26
CA ASP A 43 -9.26 13.46 0.18
C ASP A 43 -7.93 13.67 0.89
N PRO A 44 -7.88 14.52 1.93
CA PRO A 44 -6.69 14.61 2.75
C PRO A 44 -6.46 13.28 3.47
N GLY A 45 -5.22 12.82 3.52
CA GLY A 45 -4.86 11.54 4.12
C GLY A 45 -3.62 11.65 5.00
N ASP A 46 -3.64 10.93 6.12
CA ASP A 46 -2.53 10.83 7.07
C ASP A 46 -2.48 9.44 7.71
N ARG A 47 -3.09 8.45 7.06
CA ARG A 47 -3.28 7.11 7.62
C ARG A 47 -2.97 6.03 6.60
N LEU A 48 -2.53 4.89 7.15
CA LEU A 48 -2.39 3.66 6.37
C LEU A 48 -3.40 2.63 6.87
N TYR A 49 -3.71 1.66 6.03
CA TYR A 49 -4.62 0.56 6.35
C TYR A 49 -3.97 -0.77 6.02
N VAL A 50 -4.16 -1.74 6.90
CA VAL A 50 -3.82 -3.15 6.66
C VAL A 50 -5.12 -3.93 6.58
N ILE A 51 -5.25 -4.78 5.58
CA ILE A 51 -6.45 -5.61 5.41
C ILE A 51 -6.33 -6.86 6.29
N GLY A 52 -7.22 -6.98 7.26
CA GLY A 52 -7.34 -8.19 8.10
C GLY A 52 -8.16 -9.27 7.41
N SER A 53 -9.28 -8.89 6.81
CA SER A 53 -10.14 -9.78 6.04
C SER A 53 -10.87 -8.99 4.96
N GLY A 54 -11.33 -9.69 3.93
CA GLY A 54 -12.02 -9.07 2.80
C GLY A 54 -11.08 -8.61 1.71
N LYS A 55 -11.58 -7.74 0.82
CA LYS A 55 -10.82 -7.22 -0.32
C LYS A 55 -11.15 -5.75 -0.57
N VAL A 56 -10.14 -5.01 -1.01
CA VAL A 56 -10.23 -3.58 -1.35
C VAL A 56 -9.74 -3.38 -2.76
N LYS A 57 -10.48 -2.59 -3.54
CA LYS A 57 -10.02 -2.12 -4.85
C LYS A 57 -9.50 -0.69 -4.74
N LEU A 58 -8.41 -0.41 -5.44
CA LEU A 58 -7.87 0.93 -5.61
C LEU A 58 -8.13 1.38 -7.04
N GLY A 59 -8.70 2.56 -7.21
CA GLY A 59 -9.01 3.08 -8.53
C GLY A 59 -8.82 4.58 -8.64
N ARG A 60 -8.60 5.05 -9.87
CA ARG A 60 -8.51 6.48 -10.19
C ARG A 60 -9.50 6.81 -11.29
N ARG A 61 -10.05 8.02 -11.23
CA ARG A 61 -10.84 8.55 -12.34
C ARG A 61 -9.93 9.27 -13.32
N SER A 62 -10.09 8.95 -14.60
CA SER A 62 -9.45 9.71 -15.68
C SER A 62 -10.23 11.00 -15.94
N ASN A 63 -9.63 11.91 -16.72
CA ASN A 63 -10.26 13.19 -17.06
C ASN A 63 -11.61 13.05 -17.79
N ASP A 64 -11.83 11.92 -18.44
CA ASP A 64 -13.10 11.62 -19.15
C ASP A 64 -14.15 10.96 -18.25
N GLY A 65 -13.88 10.84 -16.95
CA GLY A 65 -14.80 10.26 -15.98
C GLY A 65 -14.76 8.74 -15.85
N ARG A 66 -13.89 8.07 -16.59
CA ARG A 66 -13.74 6.61 -16.48
C ARG A 66 -12.94 6.23 -15.25
N GLU A 67 -13.41 5.20 -14.56
CA GLU A 67 -12.68 4.62 -13.45
C GLU A 67 -11.65 3.63 -13.98
N ASN A 68 -10.37 3.85 -13.61
CA ASN A 68 -9.29 2.93 -13.91
C ASN A 68 -8.94 2.15 -12.65
N LEU A 69 -9.10 0.83 -12.70
CA LEU A 69 -8.70 -0.05 -11.60
C LEU A 69 -7.18 -0.16 -11.57
N LEU A 70 -6.59 0.23 -10.43
CA LEU A 70 -5.14 0.15 -10.22
C LEU A 70 -4.73 -1.19 -9.60
N ALA A 71 -5.51 -1.66 -8.61
CA ALA A 71 -5.20 -2.89 -7.89
C ALA A 71 -6.41 -3.42 -7.15
N VAL A 72 -6.40 -4.73 -6.86
CA VAL A 72 -7.28 -5.35 -5.88
C VAL A 72 -6.39 -5.99 -4.84
N LEU A 73 -6.60 -5.62 -3.58
CA LEU A 73 -5.78 -6.03 -2.46
C LEU A 73 -6.58 -6.95 -1.53
N GLY A 74 -5.89 -7.91 -0.94
CA GLY A 74 -6.48 -8.89 -0.04
C GLY A 74 -5.84 -8.91 1.35
N PRO A 75 -6.19 -9.91 2.18
CA PRO A 75 -5.71 -10.00 3.56
C PRO A 75 -4.18 -9.97 3.66
N GLY A 76 -3.66 -9.23 4.63
CA GLY A 76 -2.22 -9.04 4.85
C GLY A 76 -1.59 -7.95 4.01
N GLU A 77 -2.29 -7.41 3.03
CA GLU A 77 -1.80 -6.32 2.21
C GLU A 77 -2.14 -4.96 2.84
N MET A 78 -1.33 -3.95 2.54
CA MET A 78 -1.54 -2.60 3.06
C MET A 78 -1.69 -1.58 1.94
N PHE A 79 -2.38 -0.49 2.23
CA PHE A 79 -2.56 0.62 1.30
C PHE A 79 -2.65 1.94 2.07
N GLY A 80 -2.47 3.05 1.33
CA GLY A 80 -2.49 4.39 1.93
C GLY A 80 -1.19 4.78 2.62
N GLU A 81 -0.14 3.99 2.46
CA GLU A 81 1.16 4.18 3.12
C GLU A 81 1.85 5.49 2.73
N LEU A 82 1.62 6.00 1.54
CA LEU A 82 2.21 7.27 1.12
C LEU A 82 1.76 8.42 2.02
N SER A 83 0.48 8.44 2.36
CA SER A 83 -0.09 9.47 3.24
C SER A 83 0.32 9.31 4.69
N LEU A 84 0.74 8.11 5.09
CA LEU A 84 1.24 7.88 6.44
C LEU A 84 2.59 8.57 6.64
N PHE A 85 3.52 8.39 5.70
CA PHE A 85 4.88 8.93 5.77
C PHE A 85 4.94 10.39 5.31
N ASP A 86 4.08 10.77 4.39
CA ASP A 86 4.01 12.12 3.83
C ASP A 86 2.52 12.49 3.68
N PRO A 87 1.90 13.05 4.74
CA PRO A 87 0.48 13.39 4.70
C PRO A 87 0.13 14.32 3.53
N GLY A 88 -0.93 13.99 2.82
CA GLY A 88 -1.35 14.76 1.66
C GLY A 88 -2.59 14.16 1.00
N PRO A 89 -2.98 14.68 -0.18
CA PRO A 89 -4.15 14.19 -0.89
C PRO A 89 -3.98 12.72 -1.29
N ARG A 90 -5.07 11.96 -1.16
CA ARG A 90 -5.12 10.58 -1.62
C ARG A 90 -4.97 10.49 -3.13
N THR A 91 -4.15 9.57 -3.60
CA THR A 91 -3.87 9.38 -5.02
C THR A 91 -4.85 8.44 -5.72
N ALA A 92 -5.69 7.76 -4.96
CA ALA A 92 -6.67 6.82 -5.46
C ALA A 92 -7.86 6.73 -4.50
N THR A 93 -8.98 6.19 -4.98
CA THR A 93 -10.13 5.84 -4.16
C THR A 93 -10.02 4.38 -3.75
N ALA A 94 -10.19 4.10 -2.46
CA ALA A 94 -10.16 2.74 -1.89
C ALA A 94 -11.57 2.34 -1.48
N SER A 95 -12.08 1.24 -2.05
CA SER A 95 -13.45 0.76 -1.82
C SER A 95 -13.46 -0.73 -1.51
N ALA A 96 -14.33 -1.14 -0.60
CA ALA A 96 -14.51 -2.55 -0.25
C ALA A 96 -15.24 -3.29 -1.38
N VAL A 97 -14.68 -4.41 -1.83
CA VAL A 97 -15.28 -5.30 -2.83
C VAL A 97 -16.20 -6.33 -2.17
N SER A 98 -15.93 -6.60 -0.91
CA SER A 98 -16.70 -7.51 -0.05
C SER A 98 -16.73 -6.92 1.35
N GLU A 99 -17.41 -7.57 2.29
CA GLU A 99 -17.29 -7.19 3.70
C GLU A 99 -15.82 -7.25 4.12
N THR A 100 -15.28 -6.16 4.68
CA THR A 100 -13.86 -5.98 4.88
C THR A 100 -13.57 -5.43 6.27
N HIS A 101 -12.54 -5.98 6.90
CA HIS A 101 -11.98 -5.45 8.14
C HIS A 101 -10.63 -4.80 7.83
N LEU A 102 -10.50 -3.53 8.17
CA LEU A 102 -9.27 -2.76 8.01
C LEU A 102 -8.71 -2.38 9.38
N TYR A 103 -7.40 -2.43 9.48
CA TYR A 103 -6.67 -1.93 10.65
C TYR A 103 -5.99 -0.63 10.27
N GLU A 104 -6.40 0.45 10.90
CA GLU A 104 -6.02 1.82 10.57
C GLU A 104 -4.90 2.28 11.49
N LEU A 105 -3.85 2.85 10.92
CA LEU A 105 -2.73 3.45 11.65
C LEU A 105 -2.55 4.90 11.20
N GLY A 106 -2.56 5.83 12.14
CA GLY A 106 -2.34 7.25 11.87
C GLY A 106 -0.86 7.63 11.89
N HIS A 107 -0.57 8.79 11.30
CA HIS A 107 0.79 9.32 11.25
C HIS A 107 1.37 9.54 12.65
N ASP A 108 0.59 10.11 13.58
CA ASP A 108 1.05 10.41 14.93
C ASP A 108 1.36 9.14 15.73
N GLU A 109 0.53 8.11 15.58
CA GLU A 109 0.74 6.81 16.21
C GLU A 109 2.01 6.13 15.69
N LEU A 110 2.28 6.26 14.39
CA LEU A 110 3.51 5.74 13.79
C LEU A 110 4.73 6.44 14.39
N ILE A 111 4.72 7.76 14.46
CA ILE A 111 5.84 8.54 14.98
C ILE A 111 6.10 8.16 16.46
N SER A 112 5.06 8.07 17.26
CA SER A 112 5.16 7.66 18.67
C SER A 112 5.78 6.27 18.82
N TRP A 113 5.36 5.32 17.98
CA TRP A 113 5.90 3.97 17.99
C TRP A 113 7.37 3.94 17.58
N LEU A 114 7.77 4.71 16.57
CA LEU A 114 9.17 4.81 16.15
C LEU A 114 10.06 5.42 17.24
N GLU A 115 9.53 6.34 18.04
CA GLU A 115 10.25 6.90 19.17
C GLU A 115 10.46 5.88 20.30
N GLN A 116 9.48 4.99 20.50
CA GLN A 116 9.59 3.91 21.50
C GLN A 116 10.50 2.77 21.03
N TYR A 117 10.53 2.50 19.73
CA TYR A 117 11.27 1.37 19.16
C TYR A 117 12.18 1.85 18.01
N PRO A 118 13.25 2.62 18.34
CA PRO A 118 14.12 3.21 17.32
C PRO A 118 14.68 2.23 16.27
N PRO A 119 15.04 0.97 16.61
CA PRO A 119 15.52 0.02 15.59
C PRO A 119 14.53 -0.26 14.47
N VAL A 120 13.22 -0.09 14.72
CA VAL A 120 12.17 -0.28 13.72
C VAL A 120 12.32 0.71 12.58
N ALA A 121 12.73 1.94 12.88
CA ALA A 121 12.92 2.98 11.86
C ALA A 121 13.91 2.54 10.79
N LYS A 122 14.98 1.86 11.18
CA LYS A 122 15.98 1.32 10.26
C LYS A 122 15.34 0.30 9.30
N HIS A 123 14.55 -0.63 9.83
CA HIS A 123 13.87 -1.65 9.02
C HIS A 123 12.89 -1.04 8.05
N LEU A 124 12.13 -0.03 8.47
CA LEU A 124 11.20 0.69 7.59
C LEU A 124 11.93 1.44 6.49
N LEU A 125 13.04 2.12 6.82
CA LEU A 125 13.86 2.82 5.83
C LEU A 125 14.43 1.85 4.79
N GLU A 126 14.91 0.70 5.23
CA GLU A 126 15.41 -0.35 4.32
C GLU A 126 14.31 -0.87 3.40
N ALA A 127 13.11 -1.10 3.94
CA ALA A 127 11.96 -1.56 3.16
C ALA A 127 11.54 -0.53 2.11
N LEU A 128 11.48 0.74 2.50
CA LEU A 128 11.15 1.84 1.59
C LEU A 128 12.22 2.01 0.52
N ALA A 129 13.49 1.90 0.87
CA ALA A 129 14.60 1.97 -0.08
C ALA A 129 14.50 0.85 -1.13
N ARG A 130 14.19 -0.37 -0.72
CA ARG A 130 13.98 -1.50 -1.64
C ARG A 130 12.80 -1.24 -2.58
N ARG A 131 11.71 -0.72 -2.06
CA ARG A 131 10.53 -0.38 -2.85
C ARG A 131 10.83 0.71 -3.87
N LEU A 132 11.54 1.76 -3.45
CA LEU A 132 11.96 2.85 -4.33
C LEU A 132 12.88 2.35 -5.45
N ARG A 133 13.81 1.46 -5.12
CA ARG A 133 14.71 0.85 -6.10
C ARG A 133 13.94 0.08 -7.18
N ARG A 134 12.94 -0.71 -6.77
CA ARG A 134 12.06 -1.43 -7.72
C ARG A 134 11.29 -0.47 -8.61
N THR A 135 10.76 0.61 -8.03
CA THR A 135 10.04 1.64 -8.77
C THR A 135 10.97 2.34 -9.78
N ASN A 136 12.20 2.64 -9.39
CA ASN A 136 13.18 3.25 -10.28
C ASN A 136 13.56 2.33 -11.44
N GLU A 137 13.70 1.03 -11.20
CA GLU A 137 13.94 0.05 -12.26
C GLU A 137 12.77 0.00 -13.26
N ALA A 138 11.55 -0.01 -12.77
CA ALA A 138 10.35 0.02 -13.62
C ALA A 138 10.28 1.32 -14.45
N LEU A 139 10.60 2.47 -13.85
CA LEU A 139 10.64 3.75 -14.55
C LEU A 139 11.76 3.80 -15.59
N ALA A 140 12.93 3.25 -15.27
CA ALA A 140 14.04 3.17 -16.21
C ALA A 140 13.64 2.42 -17.48
N ASP A 141 12.94 1.29 -17.32
CA ASP A 141 12.42 0.53 -18.46
C ASP A 141 11.44 1.34 -19.33
N LEU A 142 10.66 2.22 -18.72
CA LEU A 142 9.71 3.07 -19.44
C LEU A 142 10.38 4.28 -20.11
N VAL A 143 11.31 4.92 -19.40
CA VAL A 143 11.93 6.19 -19.84
C VAL A 143 13.01 5.96 -20.90
N PHE A 144 13.81 4.91 -20.78
CA PHE A 144 14.90 4.62 -21.71
C PHE A 144 14.47 3.82 -22.93
N SER A 145 13.20 3.39 -22.99
CA SER A 145 12.62 2.77 -24.17
C SER A 145 11.72 3.76 -24.89
N ASP A 146 12.15 4.29 -26.01
CA ASP A 146 11.27 5.05 -26.92
C ASP A 146 10.19 4.12 -27.48
N VAL A 147 9.21 4.69 -28.21
CA VAL A 147 8.11 3.88 -28.74
C VAL A 147 8.61 2.74 -29.66
N PRO A 148 9.52 2.98 -30.63
CA PRO A 148 10.10 1.87 -31.43
C PRO A 148 10.88 0.89 -30.55
N GLY A 149 11.65 1.37 -29.58
CA GLY A 149 12.40 0.51 -28.67
C GLY A 149 11.50 -0.34 -27.78
N ARG A 150 10.39 0.22 -27.31
CA ARG A 150 9.40 -0.52 -26.51
C ARG A 150 8.68 -1.59 -27.33
N VAL A 151 8.36 -1.29 -28.58
CA VAL A 151 7.77 -2.28 -29.48
C VAL A 151 8.76 -3.39 -29.76
N ALA A 152 10.01 -3.07 -30.07
CA ALA A 152 11.05 -4.06 -30.30
C ALA A 152 11.28 -4.96 -29.07
N LYS A 153 11.32 -4.36 -27.86
CA LYS A 153 11.44 -5.11 -26.61
C LYS A 153 10.25 -6.03 -26.38
N ALA A 154 9.03 -5.55 -26.63
CA ALA A 154 7.83 -6.36 -26.49
C ALA A 154 7.84 -7.55 -27.44
N LEU A 155 8.25 -7.34 -28.69
CA LEU A 155 8.38 -8.42 -29.67
C LEU A 155 9.43 -9.45 -29.28
N LEU A 156 10.58 -9.00 -28.77
CA LEU A 156 11.64 -9.89 -28.27
C LEU A 156 11.18 -10.70 -27.06
N ASP A 157 10.46 -10.08 -26.15
CA ASP A 157 9.91 -10.76 -24.98
C ASP A 157 8.88 -11.82 -25.38
N LEU A 158 8.03 -11.51 -26.36
CA LEU A 158 7.10 -12.48 -26.93
C LEU A 158 7.84 -13.64 -27.60
N ALA A 159 8.87 -13.34 -28.38
CA ALA A 159 9.67 -14.38 -29.05
C ALA A 159 10.38 -15.30 -28.05
N ARG A 160 10.81 -14.79 -26.92
CA ARG A 160 11.44 -15.57 -25.85
C ARG A 160 10.45 -16.46 -25.10
N ARG A 161 9.19 -16.06 -25.02
CA ARG A 161 8.12 -16.82 -24.34
C ARG A 161 7.54 -17.92 -25.22
N PHE A 162 7.61 -17.75 -26.50
CA PHE A 162 7.05 -18.64 -27.52
C PHE A 162 8.16 -19.11 -28.46
#